data_ecad240716976a0626595953d99523b1
#
_entry.id   ecad240716976a0626595953d99523b1
#
_cell.length_a   1.000
_cell.length_b   1.000
_cell.length_c   1.000
_cell.angle_alpha   90.00
_cell.angle_beta   90.00
_cell.angle_gamma   90.00
#
_symmetry.space_group_name_H-M   'P 1'
#
loop_
_entity.id
_entity.type
_entity.pdbx_description
1 polymer ?
#
loop_
_entity_poly.entity_id
_entity_poly.type
_entity_poly.pdbx_seq_one_letter_code
_entity_poly.pdbx_strand_id
1 'polypeptide(L)'
;MAKRTGNHTDHLLDALGQMVCVGDRATLAHIDRLYLYGLPVEKQDVFEGWLGKVVTVTDLDDCGTIAVAFQDEAGIRQEFWIEAGWLHRLPI
;
A
#
# COMPACT_ATOMS: atom_id res chain seq x y z
N MET A 1 21.12 10.59 14.67
CA MET A 1 20.60 10.15 14.26
C MET A 1 20.09 9.67 14.51
N ALA A 2 19.96 9.69 14.63
CA ALA A 2 19.53 9.14 14.65
C ALA A 2 19.08 8.65 13.97
N LYS A 3 19.15 9.00 13.72
CA LYS A 3 18.63 8.35 12.96
C LYS A 3 18.15 7.17 13.43
N ARG A 4 17.26 6.76 13.10
CA ARG A 4 16.84 5.49 13.47
C ARG A 4 17.86 4.53 13.12
N THR A 5 18.84 4.39 13.86
CA THR A 5 19.90 3.56 13.54
C THR A 5 19.44 2.15 13.52
N GLY A 6 19.63 1.44 12.48
CA GLY A 6 19.31 0.03 12.38
C GLY A 6 17.83 -0.27 12.26
N ASN A 7 16.98 0.76 12.33
CA ASN A 7 15.55 0.54 12.24
C ASN A 7 14.96 0.92 10.90
N HIS A 8 15.82 1.37 10.00
CA HIS A 8 15.35 1.79 8.70
C HIS A 8 14.87 0.57 7.90
N THR A 9 13.66 0.66 7.38
CA THR A 9 13.07 -0.42 6.61
C THR A 9 13.26 -0.14 5.13
N ASP A 10 14.02 -1.00 4.44
CA ASP A 10 14.24 -0.89 3.01
C ASP A 10 13.20 -1.64 2.22
N HIS A 11 12.57 -2.62 2.81
CA HIS A 11 11.57 -3.42 2.14
C HIS A 11 10.63 -4.04 3.17
N LEU A 12 9.46 -4.44 2.69
CA LEU A 12 8.53 -5.25 3.44
C LEU A 12 8.17 -6.46 2.58
N LEU A 13 7.51 -7.45 3.16
CA LEU A 13 7.09 -8.63 2.41
C LEU A 13 5.61 -8.49 2.05
N ASP A 14 5.28 -8.82 0.82
CA ASP A 14 3.89 -8.82 0.35
C ASP A 14 3.18 -10.11 0.81
N ALA A 15 1.97 -10.33 0.31
CA ALA A 15 1.16 -11.49 0.70
C ALA A 15 1.81 -12.82 0.30
N LEU A 16 2.70 -12.81 -0.68
CA LEU A 16 3.37 -14.00 -1.19
C LEU A 16 4.81 -14.14 -0.67
N GLY A 17 5.21 -13.27 0.27
CA GLY A 17 6.56 -13.31 0.81
C GLY A 17 7.63 -12.68 -0.08
N GLN A 18 7.22 -11.92 -1.10
CA GLN A 18 8.16 -11.22 -1.98
C GLN A 18 8.51 -9.86 -1.41
N MET A 19 9.76 -9.43 -1.59
CA MET A 19 10.22 -8.14 -1.11
C MET A 19 9.56 -7.01 -1.90
N VAL A 20 9.04 -6.01 -1.19
CA VAL A 20 8.43 -4.82 -1.79
C VAL A 20 9.18 -3.59 -1.31
N CYS A 21 9.61 -2.75 -2.24
CA CYS A 21 10.36 -1.54 -1.97
C CYS A 21 9.62 -0.32 -2.53
N VAL A 22 10.02 0.87 -2.07
CA VAL A 22 9.50 2.12 -2.64
C VAL A 22 9.77 2.14 -4.13
N GLY A 23 8.76 2.49 -4.91
CA GLY A 23 8.84 2.53 -6.36
C GLY A 23 8.30 1.28 -7.03
N ASP A 24 8.12 0.19 -6.30
CA ASP A 24 7.57 -1.03 -6.86
C ASP A 24 6.08 -0.86 -7.15
N ARG A 25 5.60 -1.64 -8.10
CA ARG A 25 4.18 -1.71 -8.41
C ARG A 25 3.64 -3.03 -7.91
N ALA A 26 2.40 -3.00 -7.47
CA ALA A 26 1.78 -4.16 -6.88
C ALA A 26 0.28 -4.13 -7.16
N THR A 27 -0.35 -5.30 -7.09
CA THR A 27 -1.81 -5.40 -7.16
C THR A 27 -2.34 -5.31 -5.75
N LEU A 28 -3.39 -4.51 -5.56
CA LEU A 28 -4.11 -4.47 -4.29
C LEU A 28 -4.97 -5.73 -4.22
N ALA A 29 -4.51 -6.71 -3.44
CA ALA A 29 -5.09 -8.05 -3.46
C ALA A 29 -6.11 -8.29 -2.36
N HIS A 30 -6.08 -7.47 -1.30
CA HIS A 30 -6.97 -7.65 -0.15
C HIS A 30 -7.22 -6.32 0.53
N ILE A 31 -8.40 -6.15 1.10
CA ILE A 31 -8.75 -4.99 1.91
C ILE A 31 -9.46 -5.52 3.17
N ASP A 32 -8.94 -5.13 4.34
CA ASP A 32 -9.59 -5.48 5.59
C ASP A 32 -10.82 -4.57 5.80
N ARG A 33 -11.94 -5.17 6.19
CA ARG A 33 -13.19 -4.43 6.34
C ARG A 33 -13.12 -3.37 7.43
N LEU A 34 -12.45 -3.67 8.53
CA LEU A 34 -12.34 -2.68 9.61
C LEU A 34 -11.56 -1.46 9.16
N TYR A 35 -10.52 -1.68 8.38
CA TYR A 35 -9.77 -0.57 7.80
C TYR A 35 -10.65 0.24 6.86
N LEU A 36 -11.39 -0.45 5.98
CA LEU A 36 -12.22 0.21 4.98
C LEU A 36 -13.28 1.08 5.65
N TYR A 37 -13.96 0.55 6.65
CA TYR A 37 -15.03 1.29 7.32
C TYR A 37 -14.51 2.41 8.20
N GLY A 38 -13.22 2.41 8.53
CA GLY A 38 -12.58 3.52 9.23
C GLY A 38 -12.23 4.70 8.34
N LEU A 39 -12.32 4.53 7.02
CA LEU A 39 -12.05 5.62 6.09
C LEU A 39 -13.27 6.54 5.97
N PRO A 40 -13.06 7.82 5.60
CA PRO A 40 -14.18 8.67 5.23
C PRO A 40 -15.03 8.02 4.14
N VAL A 41 -16.33 8.24 4.16
CA VAL A 41 -17.25 7.56 3.26
C VAL A 41 -16.84 7.71 1.80
N GLU A 42 -16.44 8.91 1.40
CA GLU A 42 -16.04 9.17 0.02
C GLU A 42 -14.76 8.43 -0.36
N LYS A 43 -13.96 8.02 0.62
CA LYS A 43 -12.74 7.24 0.35
C LYS A 43 -13.02 5.74 0.30
N GLN A 44 -14.08 5.30 0.95
CA GLN A 44 -14.40 3.87 0.98
C GLN A 44 -14.67 3.34 -0.42
N ASP A 45 -15.50 4.04 -1.18
CA ASP A 45 -15.83 3.63 -2.54
C ASP A 45 -14.61 3.65 -3.45
N VAL A 46 -13.79 4.68 -3.32
CA VAL A 46 -12.58 4.82 -4.13
C VAL A 46 -11.63 3.65 -3.87
N PHE A 47 -11.38 3.36 -2.60
CA PHE A 47 -10.41 2.33 -2.25
C PHE A 47 -10.95 0.94 -2.57
N GLU A 48 -12.18 0.66 -2.23
CA GLU A 48 -12.79 -0.63 -2.52
C GLU A 48 -12.84 -0.90 -4.01
N GLY A 49 -13.13 0.12 -4.80
CA GLY A 49 -13.14 0.00 -6.25
C GLY A 49 -11.79 -0.27 -6.86
N TRP A 50 -10.71 -0.10 -6.09
CA TRP A 50 -9.36 -0.35 -6.59
C TRP A 50 -8.86 -1.77 -6.30
N LEU A 51 -9.66 -2.57 -5.62
CA LEU A 51 -9.31 -3.97 -5.34
C LEU A 51 -9.05 -4.70 -6.66
N GLY A 52 -7.92 -5.38 -6.74
CA GLY A 52 -7.51 -6.09 -7.95
C GLY A 52 -6.74 -5.24 -8.94
N LYS A 53 -6.58 -3.96 -8.68
CA LYS A 53 -5.88 -3.03 -9.59
C LYS A 53 -4.49 -2.70 -9.06
N VAL A 54 -3.70 -2.06 -9.91
CA VAL A 54 -2.29 -1.79 -9.63
C VAL A 54 -2.14 -0.50 -8.85
N VAL A 55 -1.26 -0.53 -7.85
CA VAL A 55 -0.84 0.64 -7.07
C VAL A 55 0.68 0.76 -7.14
N THR A 56 1.19 1.95 -6.83
CA THR A 56 2.64 2.18 -6.72
C THR A 56 2.97 2.38 -5.25
N VAL A 57 4.04 1.74 -4.80
CA VAL A 57 4.52 1.88 -3.42
C VAL A 57 5.27 3.18 -3.29
N THR A 58 4.87 4.04 -2.36
CA THR A 58 5.47 5.37 -2.20
C THR A 58 6.24 5.53 -0.91
N ASP A 59 5.97 4.72 0.11
CA ASP A 59 6.69 4.80 1.37
C ASP A 59 6.52 3.50 2.15
N LEU A 60 7.40 3.28 3.11
CA LEU A 60 7.36 2.12 4.01
C LEU A 60 7.58 2.62 5.43
N ASP A 61 7.00 1.93 6.42
CA ASP A 61 7.34 2.23 7.80
C ASP A 61 7.84 0.96 8.50
N ASP A 62 8.29 1.14 9.74
CA ASP A 62 8.91 0.05 10.49
C ASP A 62 7.89 -0.89 11.13
N CYS A 63 6.60 -0.56 11.02
CA CYS A 63 5.54 -1.35 11.65
C CYS A 63 4.87 -2.33 10.69
N GLY A 64 5.38 -2.44 9.48
CA GLY A 64 4.81 -3.35 8.49
C GLY A 64 3.73 -2.72 7.62
N THR A 65 3.55 -1.40 7.70
CA THR A 65 2.60 -0.71 6.84
C THR A 65 3.32 -0.04 5.68
N ILE A 66 2.58 0.19 4.63
CA ILE A 66 3.12 0.63 3.36
C ILE A 66 2.17 1.68 2.78
N ALA A 67 2.74 2.74 2.24
CA ALA A 67 1.94 3.75 1.54
C ALA A 67 1.87 3.39 0.07
N VAL A 68 0.67 3.39 -0.47
CA VAL A 68 0.44 3.11 -1.88
C VAL A 68 -0.34 4.25 -2.49
N ALA A 69 -0.09 4.52 -3.76
CA ALA A 69 -0.75 5.58 -4.50
C ALA A 69 -1.24 5.08 -5.83
N PHE A 70 -2.34 5.69 -6.29
CA PHE A 70 -2.86 5.45 -7.62
C PHE A 70 -3.66 6.68 -8.05
N GLN A 71 -3.92 6.80 -9.35
CA GLN A 71 -4.85 7.80 -9.87
C GLN A 71 -6.20 7.14 -10.07
N ASP A 72 -7.23 7.72 -9.48
CA ASP A 72 -8.57 7.17 -9.63
C ASP A 72 -9.15 7.48 -11.01
N GLU A 73 -10.39 7.10 -11.24
CA GLU A 73 -11.04 7.28 -12.55
C GLU A 73 -11.20 8.73 -12.93
N ALA A 74 -11.24 9.62 -11.95
CA ALA A 74 -11.31 11.06 -12.20
C ALA A 74 -9.92 11.68 -12.40
N GLY A 75 -8.86 10.87 -12.35
CA GLY A 75 -7.49 11.36 -12.49
C GLY A 75 -6.94 11.97 -11.22
N ILE A 76 -7.61 11.82 -10.09
CA ILE A 76 -7.18 12.38 -8.82
C ILE A 76 -6.27 11.37 -8.13
N ARG A 77 -5.12 11.84 -7.65
CA ARG A 77 -4.19 10.98 -6.92
C ARG A 77 -4.77 10.64 -5.56
N GLN A 78 -4.78 9.34 -5.26
CA GLN A 78 -5.17 8.81 -3.96
C GLN A 78 -3.96 8.15 -3.32
N GLU A 79 -3.83 8.27 -2.00
CA GLU A 79 -2.74 7.63 -1.28
C GLU A 79 -3.28 7.06 0.02
N PHE A 80 -2.91 5.82 0.33
CA PHE A 80 -3.39 5.13 1.52
C PHE A 80 -2.23 4.39 2.18
N TRP A 81 -2.26 4.34 3.52
CA TRP A 81 -1.37 3.49 4.29
C TRP A 81 -2.09 2.19 4.59
N ILE A 82 -1.52 1.07 4.18
CA ILE A 82 -2.13 -0.25 4.31
C ILE A 82 -1.08 -1.24 4.79
N GLU A 83 -1.49 -2.48 5.07
CA GLU A 83 -0.53 -3.52 5.41
C GLU A 83 0.10 -4.09 4.14
N ALA A 84 1.40 -4.34 4.21
CA ALA A 84 2.12 -4.89 3.06
C ALA A 84 1.55 -6.24 2.62
N GLY A 85 1.02 -7.01 3.56
CA GLY A 85 0.40 -8.31 3.26
C GLY A 85 -0.86 -8.24 2.42
N TRP A 86 -1.36 -7.04 2.11
CA TRP A 86 -2.52 -6.88 1.23
C TRP A 86 -2.12 -6.75 -0.23
N LEU A 87 -0.84 -6.77 -0.53
CA LEU A 87 -0.32 -6.55 -1.88
C LEU A 87 0.27 -7.82 -2.48
N HIS A 88 0.19 -7.91 -3.80
CA HIS A 88 0.97 -8.86 -4.59
C HIS A 88 1.88 -8.04 -5.49
N ARG A 89 3.19 -8.08 -5.22
CA ARG A 89 4.13 -7.31 -6.01
C ARG A 89 4.16 -7.82 -7.44
N LEU A 90 4.16 -6.88 -8.39
CA LEU A 90 4.25 -7.25 -9.80
C LEU A 90 5.71 -7.54 -10.16
N PRO A 91 5.94 -8.46 -11.10
CA PRO A 91 7.29 -8.69 -11.63
C PRO A 91 7.79 -7.42 -12.32
N ILE A 92 9.08 -7.26 -12.30
CA ILE A 92 9.73 -6.12 -12.95
C ILE A 92 9.81 -6.36 -14.45
#